data_124839bd9f11c0c34cb30207de78cf20
#
_entry.id   124839bd9f11c0c34cb30207de78cf20
#
_cell.length_a   1.000
_cell.length_b   1.000
_cell.length_c   1.000
_cell.angle_alpha   90.00
_cell.angle_beta   90.00
_cell.angle_gamma   90.00
#
_symmetry.space_group_name_H-M   'P 1'
#
loop_
_entity.id
_entity.type
_entity.pdbx_description
1 polymer ?
#
loop_
_entity_poly.entity_id
_entity_poly.type
_entity_poly.pdbx_seq_one_letter_code
_entity_poly.pdbx_strand_id
1 'polypeptide(L)'
;MIPLQDMLIFAAAALLMVLTPGPNMIYLISRSICQGRRAGITSLLGVVAGFFVHLFAAAVGLTAVFLAVPMAYEVLKWAGALYLLWLAWQAVKPGARSPFEAQQLPPDSSRKLITMGFLTSALNPKIAVFYLSVFPQFITPEHGSVFTQSIILGLTQISVSFSVNLLIALFAAGIASWFVRNPTWLAMQRYFMGFVLGGLAVRLMLEQRRTA
;
A
#
# COMPACT_ATOMS: atom_id res chain seq x y z
N MET A 1 -17.44 -2.08 -18.22
CA MET A 1 -16.44 -1.11 -17.66
C MET A 1 -16.73 -0.91 -16.18
N ILE A 2 -15.70 -0.71 -15.37
CA ILE A 2 -15.86 -0.46 -13.92
C ILE A 2 -16.66 0.83 -13.71
N PRO A 3 -17.73 0.84 -12.89
CA PRO A 3 -18.47 2.04 -12.57
C PRO A 3 -17.57 3.11 -11.92
N LEU A 4 -17.81 4.38 -12.23
CA LEU A 4 -17.03 5.50 -11.68
C LEU A 4 -17.04 5.53 -10.15
N GLN A 5 -18.19 5.20 -9.55
CA GLN A 5 -18.32 5.13 -8.09
C GLN A 5 -17.37 4.10 -7.50
N ASP A 6 -17.26 2.92 -8.08
CA ASP A 6 -16.38 1.86 -7.62
C ASP A 6 -14.90 2.25 -7.80
N MET A 7 -14.56 2.92 -8.91
CA MET A 7 -13.22 3.48 -9.12
C MET A 7 -12.85 4.53 -8.06
N LEU A 8 -13.77 5.40 -7.68
CA LEU A 8 -13.52 6.41 -6.64
C LEU A 8 -13.34 5.77 -5.25
N ILE A 9 -14.18 4.79 -4.91
CA ILE A 9 -14.06 4.03 -3.66
C ILE A 9 -12.74 3.27 -3.62
N PHE A 10 -12.36 2.64 -4.73
CA PHE A 10 -11.07 1.95 -4.84
C PHE A 10 -9.89 2.91 -4.70
N ALA A 11 -9.94 4.07 -5.37
CA ALA A 11 -8.89 5.10 -5.26
C ALA A 11 -8.76 5.61 -3.81
N ALA A 12 -9.89 5.80 -3.10
CA ALA A 12 -9.88 6.14 -1.68
C ALA A 12 -9.28 5.03 -0.81
N ALA A 13 -9.59 3.76 -1.07
CA ALA A 13 -8.98 2.63 -0.39
C ALA A 13 -7.46 2.55 -0.65
N ALA A 14 -7.02 2.79 -1.89
CA ALA A 14 -5.61 2.86 -2.26
C ALA A 14 -4.90 4.03 -1.56
N LEU A 15 -5.56 5.19 -1.45
CA LEU A 15 -5.05 6.35 -0.71
C LEU A 15 -4.88 6.03 0.77
N LEU A 16 -5.86 5.43 1.42
CA LEU A 16 -5.76 5.01 2.82
C LEU A 16 -4.64 3.99 3.02
N MET A 17 -4.52 3.04 2.09
CA MET A 17 -3.45 2.05 2.11
C MET A 17 -2.07 2.72 2.02
N VAL A 18 -1.84 3.64 1.10
CA VAL A 18 -0.52 4.28 0.95
C VAL A 18 -0.18 5.21 2.10
N LEU A 19 -1.17 5.91 2.67
CA LEU A 19 -0.99 6.79 3.84
C LEU A 19 -0.69 6.00 5.13
N THR A 20 -1.06 4.74 5.18
CA THR A 20 -0.69 3.86 6.29
C THR A 20 0.81 3.62 6.28
N PRO A 21 1.53 3.87 7.39
CA PRO A 21 2.96 3.56 7.48
C PRO A 21 3.26 2.11 7.14
N GLY A 22 4.29 1.90 6.33
CA GLY A 22 4.71 0.56 5.92
C GLY A 22 6.11 0.59 5.29
N PRO A 23 6.64 -0.57 4.88
CA PRO A 23 8.02 -0.69 4.40
C PRO A 23 8.41 0.34 3.34
N ASN A 24 7.57 0.57 2.34
CA ASN A 24 7.86 1.54 1.27
C ASN A 24 7.95 2.98 1.80
N MET A 25 7.00 3.40 2.63
CA MET A 25 6.99 4.73 3.23
C MET A 25 8.23 4.93 4.10
N ILE A 26 8.53 3.98 4.99
CA ILE A 26 9.69 4.02 5.88
C ILE A 26 10.99 4.11 5.06
N TYR A 27 11.10 3.30 4.02
CA TYR A 27 12.24 3.29 3.13
C TYR A 27 12.43 4.65 2.45
N LEU A 28 11.39 5.20 1.81
CA LEU A 28 11.45 6.47 1.09
C LEU A 28 11.76 7.65 2.03
N ILE A 29 11.12 7.71 3.20
CA ILE A 29 11.39 8.73 4.23
C ILE A 29 12.85 8.65 4.66
N SER A 30 13.33 7.46 5.02
CA SER A 30 14.71 7.24 5.46
C SER A 30 15.71 7.71 4.40
N ARG A 31 15.53 7.32 3.12
CA ARG A 31 16.43 7.74 2.04
C ARG A 31 16.37 9.24 1.76
N SER A 32 15.16 9.83 1.80
CA SER A 32 14.99 11.26 1.58
C SER A 32 15.59 12.12 2.68
N ILE A 33 15.49 11.70 3.94
CA ILE A 33 16.05 12.43 5.08
C ILE A 33 17.57 12.26 5.14
N CYS A 34 18.06 11.03 5.03
CA CYS A 34 19.48 10.72 5.26
C CYS A 34 20.37 11.01 4.06
N GLN A 35 19.85 10.91 2.83
CA GLN A 35 20.62 11.04 1.59
C GLN A 35 20.08 12.10 0.63
N GLY A 36 19.04 12.83 1.07
CA GLY A 36 18.44 13.93 0.33
C GLY A 36 17.35 13.51 -0.68
N ARG A 37 16.64 14.51 -1.18
CA ARG A 37 15.49 14.35 -2.09
C ARG A 37 15.80 13.51 -3.34
N ARG A 38 16.99 13.67 -3.93
CA ARG A 38 17.39 12.89 -5.11
C ARG A 38 17.42 11.40 -4.82
N ALA A 39 17.96 11.00 -3.66
CA ALA A 39 17.97 9.60 -3.23
C ALA A 39 16.56 9.06 -3.01
N GLY A 40 15.67 9.86 -2.41
CA GLY A 40 14.26 9.51 -2.24
C GLY A 40 13.54 9.28 -3.58
N ILE A 41 13.70 10.20 -4.55
CA ILE A 41 13.10 10.07 -5.88
C ILE A 41 13.69 8.87 -6.64
N THR A 42 15.00 8.66 -6.58
CA THR A 42 15.65 7.48 -7.20
C THR A 42 15.13 6.19 -6.59
N SER A 43 14.95 6.17 -5.27
CA SER A 43 14.36 5.04 -4.54
C SER A 43 12.90 4.77 -4.97
N LEU A 44 12.13 5.84 -5.20
CA LEU A 44 10.73 5.74 -5.66
C LEU A 44 10.61 5.03 -7.01
N LEU A 45 11.56 5.22 -7.93
CA LEU A 45 11.56 4.47 -9.21
C LEU A 45 11.59 2.96 -8.97
N GLY A 46 12.41 2.51 -8.03
CA GLY A 46 12.44 1.10 -7.62
C GLY A 46 11.13 0.65 -7.00
N VAL A 47 10.56 1.46 -6.10
CA VAL A 47 9.27 1.17 -5.44
C VAL A 47 8.15 1.01 -6.48
N VAL A 48 8.10 1.90 -7.47
CA VAL A 48 7.11 1.82 -8.58
C VAL A 48 7.29 0.55 -9.40
N ALA A 49 8.53 0.18 -9.73
CA ALA A 49 8.80 -1.08 -10.43
C ALA A 49 8.30 -2.31 -9.63
N GLY A 50 8.42 -2.27 -8.29
CA GLY A 50 7.87 -3.31 -7.42
C GLY A 50 6.34 -3.38 -7.40
N PHE A 51 5.63 -2.25 -7.55
CA PHE A 51 4.16 -2.26 -7.70
C PHE A 51 3.71 -3.03 -8.94
N PHE A 52 4.44 -2.92 -10.05
CA PHE A 52 4.09 -3.68 -11.26
C PHE A 52 4.18 -5.19 -11.06
N VAL A 53 5.06 -5.69 -10.19
CA VAL A 53 5.08 -7.13 -9.84
C VAL A 53 3.74 -7.55 -9.24
N HIS A 54 3.22 -6.78 -8.28
CA HIS A 54 1.91 -7.06 -7.67
C HIS A 54 0.76 -6.91 -8.66
N LEU A 55 0.78 -5.87 -9.49
CA LEU A 55 -0.23 -5.67 -10.52
C LEU A 55 -0.31 -6.85 -11.48
N PHE A 56 0.81 -7.28 -12.05
CA PHE A 56 0.81 -8.40 -12.99
C PHE A 56 0.48 -9.72 -12.32
N ALA A 57 1.00 -9.97 -11.12
CA ALA A 57 0.64 -11.16 -10.35
C ALA A 57 -0.86 -11.21 -10.05
N ALA A 58 -1.47 -10.09 -9.67
CA ALA A 58 -2.91 -10.01 -9.44
C ALA A 58 -3.70 -10.15 -10.74
N ALA A 59 -3.34 -9.46 -11.81
CA ALA A 59 -4.07 -9.52 -13.09
C ALA A 59 -4.09 -10.94 -13.67
N VAL A 60 -2.97 -11.66 -13.60
CA VAL A 60 -2.88 -13.05 -14.07
C VAL A 60 -3.50 -14.01 -13.04
N GLY A 61 -3.14 -13.86 -11.76
CA GLY A 61 -3.57 -14.73 -10.69
C GLY A 61 -5.07 -14.65 -10.41
N LEU A 62 -5.65 -13.45 -10.36
CA LEU A 62 -7.10 -13.28 -10.17
C LEU A 62 -7.90 -13.84 -11.34
N THR A 63 -7.44 -13.66 -12.58
CA THR A 63 -8.08 -14.26 -13.75
C THR A 63 -8.16 -15.77 -13.59
N ALA A 64 -7.07 -16.41 -13.18
CA ALA A 64 -7.03 -17.85 -12.94
C ALA A 64 -7.91 -18.29 -11.76
N VAL A 65 -7.91 -17.53 -10.66
CA VAL A 65 -8.69 -17.82 -9.44
C VAL A 65 -10.19 -17.68 -9.67
N PHE A 66 -10.64 -16.63 -10.36
CA PHE A 66 -12.06 -16.46 -10.70
C PHE A 66 -12.58 -17.61 -11.59
N LEU A 67 -11.71 -18.17 -12.46
CA LEU A 67 -12.07 -19.27 -13.36
C LEU A 67 -12.02 -20.65 -12.67
N ALA A 68 -11.16 -20.85 -11.66
CA ALA A 68 -10.82 -22.18 -11.19
C ALA A 68 -11.34 -22.56 -9.77
N VAL A 69 -11.44 -21.60 -8.82
CA VAL A 69 -11.65 -21.96 -7.40
C VAL A 69 -12.54 -20.97 -6.64
N PRO A 70 -13.85 -21.23 -6.49
CA PRO A 70 -14.77 -20.36 -5.75
C PRO A 70 -14.36 -20.13 -4.29
N MET A 71 -13.70 -21.09 -3.63
CA MET A 71 -13.28 -21.01 -2.23
C MET A 71 -12.02 -20.16 -2.00
N ALA A 72 -11.21 -19.93 -3.04
CA ALA A 72 -9.99 -19.14 -2.92
C ALA A 72 -10.27 -17.68 -2.54
N TYR A 73 -11.39 -17.11 -3.00
CA TYR A 73 -11.83 -15.76 -2.63
C TYR A 73 -12.04 -15.64 -1.10
N GLU A 74 -12.76 -16.57 -0.49
CA GLU A 74 -13.01 -16.55 0.95
C GLU A 74 -11.71 -16.68 1.78
N VAL A 75 -10.81 -17.57 1.39
CA VAL A 75 -9.51 -17.73 2.03
C VAL A 75 -8.69 -16.43 1.96
N LEU A 76 -8.63 -15.81 0.78
CA LEU A 76 -7.91 -14.55 0.57
C LEU A 76 -8.52 -13.40 1.35
N LYS A 77 -9.86 -13.31 1.40
CA LYS A 77 -10.60 -12.31 2.18
C LYS A 77 -10.25 -12.39 3.67
N TRP A 78 -10.35 -13.57 4.25
CA TRP A 78 -10.06 -13.76 5.67
C TRP A 78 -8.59 -13.56 6.02
N ALA A 79 -7.67 -14.08 5.21
CA ALA A 79 -6.24 -13.86 5.37
C ALA A 79 -5.90 -12.36 5.32
N GLY A 80 -6.51 -11.63 4.38
CA GLY A 80 -6.34 -10.19 4.26
C GLY A 80 -6.89 -9.40 5.44
N ALA A 81 -8.08 -9.76 5.93
CA ALA A 81 -8.68 -9.12 7.09
C ALA A 81 -7.82 -9.30 8.34
N LEU A 82 -7.33 -10.52 8.60
CA LEU A 82 -6.44 -10.81 9.72
C LEU A 82 -5.11 -10.03 9.61
N TYR A 83 -4.57 -9.92 8.41
CA TYR A 83 -3.36 -9.12 8.19
C TYR A 83 -3.60 -7.62 8.42
N LEU A 84 -4.72 -7.07 7.98
CA LEU A 84 -5.08 -5.67 8.25
C LEU A 84 -5.25 -5.41 9.75
N LEU A 85 -5.84 -6.35 10.50
CA LEU A 85 -5.90 -6.28 11.96
C LEU A 85 -4.51 -6.31 12.60
N TRP A 86 -3.62 -7.16 12.10
CA TRP A 86 -2.23 -7.20 12.55
C TRP A 86 -1.50 -5.88 12.28
N LEU A 87 -1.69 -5.27 11.11
CA LEU A 87 -1.13 -3.95 10.80
C LEU A 87 -1.72 -2.86 11.71
N ALA A 88 -3.04 -2.91 11.98
CA ALA A 88 -3.69 -1.99 12.91
C ALA A 88 -3.06 -2.07 14.31
N TRP A 89 -2.86 -3.28 14.81
CA TRP A 89 -2.16 -3.52 16.07
C TRP A 89 -0.72 -2.99 16.06
N GLN A 90 0.04 -3.27 14.99
CA GLN A 90 1.41 -2.77 14.85
C GLN A 90 1.49 -1.23 14.85
N ALA A 91 0.48 -0.54 14.33
CA ALA A 91 0.42 0.92 14.33
C ALA A 91 0.22 1.50 15.74
N VAL A 92 -0.56 0.84 16.61
CA VAL A 92 -0.96 1.38 17.92
C VAL A 92 -0.22 0.77 19.10
N LYS A 93 0.47 -0.36 18.95
CA LYS A 93 1.15 -1.04 20.04
C LYS A 93 2.16 -0.12 20.78
N PRO A 94 2.36 -0.31 22.09
CA PRO A 94 3.38 0.41 22.84
C PRO A 94 4.78 0.24 22.22
N GLY A 95 5.56 1.32 22.14
CA GLY A 95 6.93 1.29 21.59
C GLY A 95 7.00 1.21 20.06
N ALA A 96 5.89 1.35 19.32
CA ALA A 96 5.94 1.47 17.88
C ALA A 96 6.75 2.72 17.48
N ARG A 97 7.83 2.52 16.70
CA ARG A 97 8.70 3.59 16.24
C ARG A 97 8.05 4.39 15.12
N SER A 98 8.36 5.69 15.11
CA SER A 98 7.94 6.54 14.00
C SER A 98 8.79 6.29 12.77
N PRO A 99 8.19 6.24 11.57
CA PRO A 99 8.94 6.22 10.32
C PRO A 99 9.81 7.47 10.10
N PHE A 100 9.57 8.52 10.86
CA PHE A 100 10.26 9.82 10.74
C PHE A 100 11.51 9.95 11.64
N GLU A 101 11.89 8.90 12.36
CA GLU A 101 13.16 8.87 13.08
C GLU A 101 14.32 8.74 12.08
N ALA A 102 15.09 9.81 11.94
CA ALA A 102 16.24 9.83 11.04
C ALA A 102 17.41 9.01 11.61
N GLN A 103 17.93 8.10 10.79
CA GLN A 103 19.23 7.43 11.05
C GLN A 103 20.27 8.00 10.09
N GLN A 104 21.49 8.23 10.57
CA GLN A 104 22.59 8.60 9.68
C GLN A 104 22.98 7.37 8.84
N LEU A 105 22.76 7.47 7.54
CA LEU A 105 23.10 6.41 6.58
C LEU A 105 24.11 6.97 5.56
N PRO A 106 25.16 6.21 5.23
CA PRO A 106 26.08 6.61 4.18
C PRO A 106 25.37 6.71 2.81
N PRO A 107 25.87 7.56 1.89
CA PRO A 107 25.30 7.67 0.56
C PRO A 107 25.34 6.33 -0.20
N ASP A 108 24.21 5.96 -0.79
CA ASP A 108 24.07 4.77 -1.62
C ASP A 108 24.11 5.13 -3.11
N SER A 109 24.63 4.23 -3.95
CA SER A 109 24.55 4.40 -5.41
C SER A 109 23.12 4.34 -5.91
N SER A 110 22.83 5.00 -7.04
CA SER A 110 21.49 4.98 -7.64
C SER A 110 21.00 3.57 -7.93
N ARG A 111 21.87 2.67 -8.40
CA ARG A 111 21.54 1.26 -8.60
C ARG A 111 21.08 0.59 -7.31
N LYS A 112 21.79 0.81 -6.21
CA LYS A 112 21.44 0.25 -4.90
C LYS A 112 20.10 0.80 -4.42
N LEU A 113 19.87 2.11 -4.56
CA LEU A 113 18.59 2.74 -4.20
C LEU A 113 17.42 2.15 -4.97
N ILE A 114 17.54 1.98 -6.30
CA ILE A 114 16.50 1.38 -7.13
C ILE A 114 16.26 -0.08 -6.73
N THR A 115 17.32 -0.88 -6.60
CA THR A 115 17.19 -2.30 -6.24
C THR A 115 16.55 -2.48 -4.87
N MET A 116 16.97 -1.70 -3.86
CA MET A 116 16.37 -1.75 -2.53
C MET A 116 14.90 -1.31 -2.55
N GLY A 117 14.58 -0.25 -3.31
CA GLY A 117 13.20 0.20 -3.49
C GLY A 117 12.33 -0.87 -4.14
N PHE A 118 12.83 -1.51 -5.20
CA PHE A 118 12.17 -2.62 -5.88
C PHE A 118 11.90 -3.78 -4.93
N LEU A 119 12.91 -4.27 -4.22
CA LEU A 119 12.78 -5.39 -3.29
C LEU A 119 11.84 -5.03 -2.13
N THR A 120 11.98 -3.82 -1.56
CA THR A 120 11.10 -3.35 -0.48
C THR A 120 9.63 -3.34 -0.93
N SER A 121 9.36 -2.96 -2.18
CA SER A 121 8.00 -2.93 -2.72
C SER A 121 7.51 -4.30 -3.17
N ALA A 122 8.30 -5.04 -3.94
CA ALA A 122 7.92 -6.35 -4.47
C ALA A 122 7.69 -7.40 -3.37
N LEU A 123 8.44 -7.30 -2.27
CA LEU A 123 8.30 -8.18 -1.10
C LEU A 123 7.41 -7.57 0.00
N ASN A 124 6.69 -6.47 -0.29
CA ASN A 124 5.88 -5.78 0.70
C ASN A 124 4.57 -6.53 0.97
N PRO A 125 4.42 -7.15 2.15
CA PRO A 125 3.22 -7.92 2.46
C PRO A 125 1.96 -7.06 2.52
N LYS A 126 2.08 -5.76 2.88
CA LYS A 126 0.93 -4.85 2.90
C LYS A 126 0.33 -4.67 1.49
N ILE A 127 1.18 -4.55 0.48
CA ILE A 127 0.74 -4.40 -0.91
C ILE A 127 0.17 -5.72 -1.41
N ALA A 128 0.86 -6.84 -1.15
CA ALA A 128 0.38 -8.17 -1.53
C ALA A 128 -1.04 -8.42 -0.99
N VAL A 129 -1.27 -8.15 0.30
CA VAL A 129 -2.59 -8.31 0.91
C VAL A 129 -3.62 -7.37 0.31
N PHE A 130 -3.27 -6.10 0.01
CA PHE A 130 -4.18 -5.18 -0.65
C PHE A 130 -4.64 -5.73 -2.01
N TYR A 131 -3.70 -6.22 -2.83
CA TYR A 131 -4.02 -6.82 -4.13
C TYR A 131 -4.80 -8.13 -4.01
N LEU A 132 -4.57 -8.93 -2.97
CA LEU A 132 -5.26 -10.21 -2.79
C LEU A 132 -6.64 -10.06 -2.14
N SER A 133 -6.84 -9.06 -1.29
CA SER A 133 -8.04 -8.95 -0.44
C SER A 133 -8.98 -7.82 -0.86
N VAL A 134 -8.45 -6.64 -1.16
CA VAL A 134 -9.26 -5.47 -1.50
C VAL A 134 -9.57 -5.44 -2.99
N PHE A 135 -8.58 -5.74 -3.80
CA PHE A 135 -8.65 -5.66 -5.25
C PHE A 135 -9.78 -6.50 -5.89
N PRO A 136 -9.97 -7.79 -5.50
CA PRO A 136 -11.04 -8.62 -6.09
C PRO A 136 -12.46 -8.08 -5.86
N GLN A 137 -12.66 -7.27 -4.80
CA GLN A 137 -13.98 -6.72 -4.46
C GLN A 137 -14.49 -5.70 -5.49
N PHE A 138 -13.61 -5.16 -6.31
CA PHE A 138 -13.89 -4.17 -7.35
C PHE A 138 -13.91 -4.77 -8.76
N ILE A 139 -13.74 -6.09 -8.87
CA ILE A 139 -13.73 -6.81 -10.14
C ILE A 139 -15.03 -7.59 -10.27
N THR A 140 -15.81 -7.26 -11.29
CA THR A 140 -17.10 -7.88 -11.58
C THR A 140 -17.05 -8.46 -12.99
N PRO A 141 -17.03 -9.81 -13.17
CA PRO A 141 -16.92 -10.44 -14.49
C PRO A 141 -17.96 -9.96 -15.51
N GLU A 142 -19.17 -9.61 -15.05
CA GLU A 142 -20.26 -9.09 -15.87
C GLU A 142 -19.93 -7.72 -16.49
N HIS A 143 -18.99 -6.98 -15.93
CA HIS A 143 -18.52 -5.69 -16.44
C HIS A 143 -17.42 -5.83 -17.51
N GLY A 144 -17.04 -7.05 -17.89
CA GLY A 144 -16.04 -7.35 -18.91
C GLY A 144 -14.83 -8.10 -18.40
N SER A 145 -13.75 -8.11 -19.18
CA SER A 145 -12.54 -8.88 -18.87
C SER A 145 -11.97 -8.58 -17.49
N VAL A 146 -11.83 -9.60 -16.65
CA VAL A 146 -11.19 -9.55 -15.33
C VAL A 146 -9.76 -9.00 -15.46
N PHE A 147 -9.02 -9.42 -16.47
CA PHE A 147 -7.66 -8.94 -16.72
C PHE A 147 -7.63 -7.42 -16.98
N THR A 148 -8.52 -6.93 -17.86
CA THR A 148 -8.59 -5.49 -18.18
C THR A 148 -8.98 -4.66 -16.97
N GLN A 149 -9.97 -5.12 -16.18
CA GLN A 149 -10.36 -4.46 -14.93
C GLN A 149 -9.19 -4.43 -13.95
N SER A 150 -8.46 -5.53 -13.81
CA SER A 150 -7.27 -5.61 -12.97
C SER A 150 -6.19 -4.61 -13.38
N ILE A 151 -5.91 -4.48 -14.67
CA ILE A 151 -4.92 -3.49 -15.15
C ILE A 151 -5.37 -2.06 -14.82
N ILE A 152 -6.64 -1.72 -15.06
CA ILE A 152 -7.17 -0.37 -14.78
C ILE A 152 -7.07 -0.05 -13.29
N LEU A 153 -7.55 -0.94 -12.43
CA LEU A 153 -7.49 -0.75 -10.97
C LEU A 153 -6.04 -0.67 -10.47
N GLY A 154 -5.17 -1.55 -10.99
CA GLY A 154 -3.76 -1.55 -10.60
C GLY A 154 -3.02 -0.29 -11.02
N LEU A 155 -3.26 0.24 -12.21
CA LEU A 155 -2.72 1.51 -12.65
C LEU A 155 -3.26 2.67 -11.80
N THR A 156 -4.54 2.63 -11.41
CA THR A 156 -5.13 3.60 -10.48
C THR A 156 -4.41 3.56 -9.13
N GLN A 157 -4.21 2.37 -8.56
CA GLN A 157 -3.48 2.20 -7.31
C GLN A 157 -2.03 2.70 -7.42
N ILE A 158 -1.32 2.36 -8.50
CA ILE A 158 0.05 2.81 -8.75
C ILE A 158 0.11 4.34 -8.85
N SER A 159 -0.83 4.96 -9.57
CA SER A 159 -0.89 6.42 -9.72
C SER A 159 -1.12 7.13 -8.39
N VAL A 160 -2.08 6.66 -7.58
CA VAL A 160 -2.33 7.19 -6.24
C VAL A 160 -1.09 7.01 -5.35
N SER A 161 -0.52 5.80 -5.33
CA SER A 161 0.66 5.51 -4.51
C SER A 161 1.89 6.27 -4.96
N PHE A 162 2.10 6.42 -6.26
CA PHE A 162 3.19 7.23 -6.81
C PHE A 162 3.08 8.69 -6.35
N SER A 163 1.91 9.29 -6.51
CA SER A 163 1.68 10.70 -6.14
C SER A 163 1.96 10.95 -4.66
N VAL A 164 1.43 10.12 -3.78
CA VAL A 164 1.65 10.25 -2.33
C VAL A 164 3.12 10.01 -1.97
N ASN A 165 3.73 8.94 -2.48
CA ASN A 165 5.12 8.62 -2.20
C ASN A 165 6.10 9.67 -2.78
N LEU A 166 5.76 10.30 -3.91
CA LEU A 166 6.53 11.42 -4.45
C LEU A 166 6.48 12.63 -3.51
N LEU A 167 5.29 12.99 -3.03
CA LEU A 167 5.15 14.05 -2.03
C LEU A 167 5.94 13.74 -0.76
N ILE A 168 5.88 12.50 -0.28
CA ILE A 168 6.68 12.04 0.85
C ILE A 168 8.18 12.22 0.55
N ALA A 169 8.66 11.75 -0.59
CA ALA A 169 10.08 11.86 -0.95
C ALA A 169 10.56 13.33 -1.06
N LEU A 170 9.70 14.23 -1.54
CA LEU A 170 10.00 15.65 -1.68
C LEU A 170 10.02 16.40 -0.34
N PHE A 171 9.10 16.06 0.57
CA PHE A 171 8.86 16.82 1.80
C PHE A 171 9.27 16.10 3.07
N ALA A 172 9.81 14.88 2.98
CA ALA A 172 10.14 14.02 4.14
C ALA A 172 10.98 14.74 5.21
N ALA A 173 11.99 15.51 4.82
CA ALA A 173 12.84 16.22 5.78
C ALA A 173 12.08 17.30 6.58
N GLY A 174 11.19 18.04 5.90
CA GLY A 174 10.33 19.03 6.57
C GLY A 174 9.28 18.35 7.46
N ILE A 175 8.65 17.33 6.96
CA ILE A 175 7.65 16.53 7.71
C ILE A 175 8.29 15.90 8.95
N ALA A 176 9.47 15.29 8.83
CA ALA A 176 10.18 14.69 9.94
C ALA A 176 10.51 15.72 11.02
N SER A 177 11.06 16.87 10.62
CA SER A 177 11.39 17.95 11.58
C SER A 177 10.15 18.49 12.31
N TRP A 178 9.02 18.55 11.61
CA TRP A 178 7.76 18.99 12.20
C TRP A 178 7.21 17.94 13.19
N PHE A 179 7.22 16.65 12.85
CA PHE A 179 6.76 15.59 13.75
C PHE A 179 7.62 15.47 15.02
N VAL A 180 8.95 15.64 14.90
CA VAL A 180 9.84 15.65 16.07
C VAL A 180 9.46 16.77 17.05
N ARG A 181 8.99 17.92 16.54
CA ARG A 181 8.53 19.05 17.36
C ARG A 181 7.10 18.90 17.89
N ASN A 182 6.32 17.98 17.35
CA ASN A 182 4.89 17.81 17.64
C ASN A 182 4.52 16.35 17.94
N PRO A 183 4.96 15.78 19.07
CA PRO A 183 4.77 14.36 19.38
C PRO A 183 3.30 13.95 19.49
N THR A 184 2.41 14.87 19.88
CA THR A 184 0.97 14.63 19.94
C THR A 184 0.38 14.29 18.56
N TRP A 185 0.80 15.01 17.51
CA TRP A 185 0.38 14.73 16.14
C TRP A 185 0.88 13.36 15.64
N LEU A 186 2.08 12.99 16.07
CA LEU A 186 2.63 11.67 15.77
C LEU A 186 1.78 10.55 16.40
N ALA A 187 1.36 10.74 17.65
CA ALA A 187 0.46 9.81 18.32
C ALA A 187 -0.92 9.76 17.64
N MET A 188 -1.51 10.92 17.32
CA MET A 188 -2.78 11.01 16.60
C MET A 188 -2.73 10.26 15.26
N GLN A 189 -1.68 10.44 14.47
CA GLN A 189 -1.52 9.76 13.18
C GLN A 189 -1.48 8.23 13.37
N ARG A 190 -0.79 7.73 14.40
CA ARG A 190 -0.73 6.30 14.71
C ARG A 190 -2.10 5.72 15.06
N TYR A 191 -2.84 6.37 15.96
CA TYR A 191 -4.19 5.91 16.35
C TYR A 191 -5.19 6.01 15.20
N PHE A 192 -5.15 7.09 14.43
CA PHE A 192 -5.97 7.23 13.22
C PHE A 192 -5.71 6.10 12.22
N MET A 193 -4.44 5.78 11.96
CA MET A 193 -4.09 4.66 11.07
C MET A 193 -4.57 3.31 11.62
N GLY A 194 -4.41 3.08 12.91
CA GLY A 194 -4.93 1.86 13.56
C GLY A 194 -6.45 1.74 13.41
N PHE A 195 -7.18 2.83 13.61
CA PHE A 195 -8.63 2.89 13.44
C PHE A 195 -9.05 2.61 11.98
N VAL A 196 -8.41 3.26 11.01
CA VAL A 196 -8.70 3.06 9.58
C VAL A 196 -8.44 1.62 9.14
N LEU A 197 -7.30 1.04 9.52
CA LEU A 197 -6.95 -0.34 9.19
C LEU A 197 -7.89 -1.34 9.86
N GLY A 198 -8.23 -1.11 11.12
CA GLY A 198 -9.21 -1.92 11.85
C GLY A 198 -10.59 -1.86 11.20
N GLY A 199 -11.04 -0.66 10.81
CA GLY A 199 -12.30 -0.45 10.10
C GLY A 199 -12.34 -1.16 8.74
N LEU A 200 -11.25 -1.09 7.96
CA LEU A 200 -11.12 -1.83 6.70
C LEU A 200 -11.14 -3.35 6.91
N ALA A 201 -10.48 -3.84 7.95
CA ALA A 201 -10.50 -5.27 8.29
C ALA A 201 -11.91 -5.76 8.63
N VAL A 202 -12.64 -5.01 9.48
CA VAL A 202 -14.02 -5.32 9.86
C VAL A 202 -14.93 -5.28 8.61
N ARG A 203 -14.81 -4.24 7.80
CA ARG A 203 -15.55 -4.16 6.54
C ARG A 203 -15.30 -5.38 5.66
N LEU A 204 -14.04 -5.77 5.48
CA LEU A 204 -13.66 -6.93 4.68
C LEU A 204 -14.25 -8.25 5.23
N MET A 205 -14.30 -8.40 6.56
CA MET A 205 -14.92 -9.57 7.20
C MET A 205 -16.45 -9.63 6.99
N LEU A 206 -17.11 -8.48 6.98
CA LEU A 206 -18.57 -8.37 6.83
C LEU A 206 -19.03 -8.43 5.37
N GLU A 207 -18.11 -8.28 4.41
CA GLU A 207 -18.45 -8.29 2.99
C GLU A 207 -18.83 -9.71 2.54
N GLN A 208 -20.08 -9.88 2.15
CA GLN A 208 -20.59 -11.11 1.54
C GLN A 208 -20.26 -11.11 0.06
N ARG A 209 -19.84 -12.27 -0.47
CA ARG A 209 -19.68 -12.47 -1.92
C ARG A 209 -21.01 -12.14 -2.58
N ARG A 210 -21.02 -11.16 -3.47
CA ARG A 210 -22.17 -10.96 -4.35
C ARG A 210 -22.26 -12.21 -5.25
N THR A 211 -23.08 -13.16 -4.81
CA THR A 211 -23.47 -14.27 -5.68
C THR A 211 -24.40 -13.68 -6.72
N ALA A 212 -23.95 -13.66 -7.97
CA ALA A 212 -24.80 -13.44 -9.12
C ALA A 212 -25.74 -14.65 -9.30
#